data_5568e53ece07e8b3d7b59ee54f52610b
#
_entry.id   5568e53ece07e8b3d7b59ee54f52610b
#
_cell.length_a   1.000
_cell.length_b   1.000
_cell.length_c   1.000
_cell.angle_alpha   90.00
_cell.angle_beta   90.00
_cell.angle_gamma   90.00
#
_symmetry.space_group_name_H-M   'P 1'
#
loop_
_entity.id
_entity.type
_entity.pdbx_description
1 polymer ?
#
loop_
_entity_poly.entity_id
_entity_poly.type
_entity_poly.pdbx_seq_one_letter_code
_entity_poly.pdbx_strand_id
1 'polypeptide(L)'
;MRIRNANIYTEEHRFVRGDATVENGRFVSCTGDPAGEEAVVDAEGMYLIPGLVDIHFHGCKGADMCDGTKEALDVITSYEASVGVTSVCPATMTIPKDELLEVMK
;
A
#
# COMPACT_ATOMS: atom_id res chain seq x y z
N MET A 1 7.83 14.57 5.71
CA MET A 1 6.51 14.85 5.09
C MET A 1 5.47 14.95 6.19
N ARG A 2 4.56 15.94 6.09
CA ARG A 2 3.45 16.11 7.03
C ARG A 2 2.12 15.94 6.31
N ILE A 3 1.22 15.19 6.90
CA ILE A 3 -0.17 15.03 6.46
C ILE A 3 -1.02 15.79 7.48
N ARG A 4 -1.80 16.79 7.02
CA ARG A 4 -2.59 17.68 7.92
C ARG A 4 -4.08 17.43 7.74
N ASN A 5 -4.82 17.70 8.80
CA ASN A 5 -6.28 17.71 8.80
C ASN A 5 -6.95 16.37 8.47
N ALA A 6 -6.23 15.24 8.56
CA ALA A 6 -6.78 13.93 8.24
C ALA A 6 -7.69 13.38 9.35
N ASN A 7 -8.62 12.50 8.99
CA ASN A 7 -9.28 11.60 9.92
C ASN A 7 -8.42 10.35 10.06
N ILE A 8 -7.63 10.27 11.13
CA ILE A 8 -6.62 9.23 11.35
C ILE A 8 -7.26 8.06 12.08
N TYR A 9 -7.11 6.84 11.53
CA TYR A 9 -7.50 5.61 12.22
C TYR A 9 -6.46 5.25 13.28
N THR A 10 -6.90 5.15 14.54
CA THR A 10 -6.03 4.93 15.68
C THR A 10 -6.05 3.47 16.16
N GLU A 11 -5.12 3.11 17.06
CA GLU A 11 -5.03 1.79 17.70
C GLU A 11 -6.29 1.47 18.54
N GLU A 12 -7.04 2.47 18.98
CA GLU A 12 -8.32 2.29 19.65
C GLU A 12 -9.49 2.04 18.69
N HIS A 13 -9.21 1.72 17.42
CA HIS A 13 -10.20 1.40 16.38
C HIS A 13 -11.23 2.51 16.13
N ARG A 14 -10.79 3.76 16.17
CA ARG A 14 -11.63 4.93 15.89
C ARG A 14 -10.90 5.94 15.04
N PHE A 15 -11.65 6.79 14.37
CA PHE A 15 -11.10 7.92 13.65
C PHE A 15 -10.99 9.14 14.56
N VAL A 16 -9.82 9.77 14.54
CA VAL A 16 -9.54 11.02 15.25
C VAL A 16 -8.97 12.01 14.25
N ARG A 17 -9.51 13.23 14.23
CA ARG A 17 -8.96 14.30 13.38
C ARG A 17 -7.61 14.74 13.93
N GLY A 18 -6.62 14.83 13.07
CA GLY A 18 -5.27 15.21 13.47
C GLY A 18 -4.30 15.31 12.29
N ASP A 19 -3.05 15.49 12.66
CA ASP A 19 -1.93 15.56 11.73
C ASP A 19 -1.01 14.34 11.96
N ALA A 20 -0.39 13.86 10.91
CA ALA A 20 0.61 12.80 10.98
C ALA A 20 1.92 13.25 10.34
N THR A 21 3.04 12.87 10.95
CA THR A 21 4.38 13.13 10.45
C THR A 21 5.05 11.84 10.02
N VAL A 22 5.66 11.87 8.83
CA VAL A 22 6.41 10.75 8.26
C VAL A 22 7.86 11.17 8.05
N GLU A 23 8.78 10.45 8.68
CA GLU A 23 10.24 10.62 8.54
C GLU A 23 10.88 9.29 8.17
N ASN A 24 11.77 9.30 7.21
CA ASN A 24 12.48 8.10 6.75
C ASN A 24 11.55 6.91 6.44
N GLY A 25 10.37 7.20 5.85
CA GLY A 25 9.38 6.19 5.51
C GLY A 25 8.58 5.61 6.70
N ARG A 26 8.66 6.23 7.87
CA ARG A 26 7.95 5.78 9.08
C ARG A 26 7.11 6.91 9.68
N PHE A 27 5.95 6.56 10.21
CA PHE A 27 5.20 7.47 11.05
C PHE A 27 5.94 7.68 12.38
N VAL A 28 6.23 8.95 12.72
CA VAL A 28 6.92 9.32 13.96
C VAL A 28 6.02 10.01 14.96
N SER A 29 4.95 10.64 14.49
CA SER A 29 3.95 11.26 15.35
C SER A 29 2.62 11.38 14.62
N CYS A 30 1.53 11.21 15.35
CA CYS A 30 0.18 11.59 14.93
C CYS A 30 -0.33 12.82 15.69
N THR A 31 0.52 13.45 16.50
CA THR A 31 0.23 14.66 17.26
C THR A 31 1.53 15.43 17.50
N GLY A 32 1.70 16.56 16.89
CA GLY A 32 2.88 17.40 17.13
C GLY A 32 3.21 18.32 15.97
N ASP A 33 3.90 19.40 16.28
CA ASP A 33 4.37 20.39 15.31
C ASP A 33 5.85 20.06 14.96
N PRO A 34 6.16 19.50 13.79
CA PRO A 34 7.55 19.33 13.38
C PRO A 34 8.15 20.68 13.00
N ALA A 35 9.36 20.92 13.44
CA ALA A 35 10.14 22.07 13.01
C ALA A 35 10.80 21.73 11.65
N GLY A 36 10.43 22.43 10.58
CA GLY A 36 11.13 22.35 9.29
C GLY A 36 10.22 22.60 8.08
N GLU A 37 10.84 22.99 6.96
CA GLU A 37 10.19 23.06 5.65
C GLU A 37 10.06 21.65 5.05
N GLU A 38 9.01 20.94 5.40
CA GLU A 38 8.71 19.61 4.85
C GLU A 38 7.57 19.67 3.84
N ALA A 39 7.55 18.69 2.94
CA ALA A 39 6.40 18.49 2.06
C ALA A 39 5.13 18.28 2.89
N VAL A 40 4.12 19.12 2.65
CA VAL A 40 2.85 19.09 3.36
C VAL A 40 1.75 18.61 2.42
N VAL A 41 0.97 17.63 2.87
CA VAL A 41 -0.26 17.17 2.23
C VAL A 41 -1.44 17.62 3.08
N ASP A 42 -2.34 18.43 2.55
CA ASP A 42 -3.60 18.75 3.21
C ASP A 42 -4.62 17.65 2.89
N ALA A 43 -5.00 16.90 3.92
CA ALA A 43 -5.93 15.78 3.85
C ALA A 43 -7.29 16.13 4.48
N GLU A 44 -7.72 17.39 4.40
CA GLU A 44 -9.03 17.82 4.86
C GLU A 44 -10.16 16.98 4.26
N GLY A 45 -10.96 16.35 5.13
CA GLY A 45 -12.05 15.45 4.73
C GLY A 45 -11.62 14.04 4.30
N MET A 46 -10.32 13.75 4.20
CA MET A 46 -9.80 12.44 3.86
C MET A 46 -9.55 11.58 5.09
N TYR A 47 -9.44 10.27 4.85
CA TYR A 47 -9.12 9.29 5.88
C TYR A 47 -7.69 8.82 5.73
N LEU A 48 -6.94 8.80 6.83
CA LEU A 48 -5.62 8.18 6.92
C LEU A 48 -5.77 6.85 7.64
N ILE A 49 -5.56 5.77 6.90
CA ILE A 49 -5.65 4.40 7.40
C ILE A 49 -4.34 3.67 7.12
N PRO A 50 -4.02 2.59 7.84
CA PRO A 50 -2.97 1.68 7.42
C PRO A 50 -3.21 1.20 5.98
N GLY A 51 -2.14 1.01 5.22
CA GLY A 51 -2.26 0.43 3.88
C GLY A 51 -2.93 -0.95 3.95
N LEU A 52 -3.76 -1.24 2.97
CA LEU A 52 -4.45 -2.53 2.88
C LEU A 52 -3.46 -3.65 2.54
N VAL A 53 -3.77 -4.85 2.96
CA VAL A 53 -2.99 -6.06 2.66
C VAL A 53 -3.87 -7.02 1.88
N ASP A 54 -3.49 -7.34 0.66
CA ASP A 54 -4.12 -8.40 -0.11
C ASP A 54 -3.34 -9.70 0.08
N ILE A 55 -3.97 -10.65 0.73
CA ILE A 55 -3.35 -11.93 1.11
C ILE A 55 -3.58 -13.04 0.09
N HIS A 56 -4.39 -12.83 -0.92
CA HIS A 56 -4.67 -13.84 -1.95
C HIS A 56 -5.32 -13.25 -3.19
N PHE A 57 -4.57 -13.17 -4.27
CA PHE A 57 -5.06 -12.83 -5.60
C PHE A 57 -4.18 -13.47 -6.67
N HIS A 58 -4.67 -13.55 -7.90
CA HIS A 58 -3.95 -14.22 -9.01
C HIS A 58 -3.42 -13.22 -10.04
N GLY A 59 -4.11 -12.12 -10.22
CA GLY A 59 -3.73 -11.08 -11.16
C GLY A 59 -4.83 -10.05 -11.38
N CYS A 60 -4.54 -9.05 -12.17
CA CYS A 60 -5.48 -7.99 -12.55
C CYS A 60 -5.05 -7.30 -13.85
N LYS A 61 -5.96 -6.51 -14.44
CA LYS A 61 -5.66 -5.70 -15.64
C LYS A 61 -5.07 -6.48 -16.82
N GLY A 62 -5.39 -7.78 -16.93
CA GLY A 62 -4.88 -8.65 -18.00
C GLY A 62 -3.47 -9.19 -17.75
N ALA A 63 -2.91 -9.00 -16.56
CA ALA A 63 -1.69 -9.61 -16.09
C ALA A 63 -2.00 -10.64 -15.01
N ASP A 64 -1.27 -11.75 -14.99
CA ASP A 64 -1.44 -12.86 -14.04
C ASP A 64 -0.10 -13.20 -13.38
N MET A 65 -0.14 -13.69 -12.14
CA MET A 65 1.07 -14.15 -11.46
C MET A 65 1.74 -15.30 -12.20
N CYS A 66 0.97 -16.11 -12.95
CA CYS A 66 1.49 -17.18 -13.78
C CYS A 66 2.21 -16.71 -15.04
N ASP A 67 2.15 -15.43 -15.40
CA ASP A 67 2.95 -14.90 -16.52
C ASP A 67 4.45 -14.93 -16.21
N GLY A 68 4.84 -14.93 -14.92
CA GLY A 68 6.22 -15.06 -14.47
C GLY A 68 7.14 -13.95 -14.96
N THR A 69 6.61 -12.76 -15.24
CA THR A 69 7.37 -11.65 -15.81
C THR A 69 7.36 -10.42 -14.89
N LYS A 70 8.43 -9.64 -14.96
CA LYS A 70 8.50 -8.37 -14.22
C LYS A 70 7.40 -7.41 -14.67
N GLU A 71 7.09 -7.39 -15.96
CA GLU A 71 6.07 -6.52 -16.55
C GLU A 71 4.68 -6.84 -15.98
N ALA A 72 4.34 -8.12 -15.82
CA ALA A 72 3.09 -8.53 -15.19
C ALA A 72 3.04 -8.09 -13.73
N LEU A 73 4.12 -8.29 -12.98
CA LEU A 73 4.22 -7.83 -11.58
C LEU A 73 4.09 -6.31 -11.46
N ASP A 74 4.72 -5.54 -12.35
CA ASP A 74 4.63 -4.08 -12.36
C ASP A 74 3.18 -3.61 -12.62
N VAL A 75 2.45 -4.25 -13.53
CA VAL A 75 1.02 -3.96 -13.78
C VAL A 75 0.18 -4.24 -12.54
N ILE A 76 0.33 -5.43 -11.96
CA ILE A 76 -0.42 -5.89 -10.80
C ILE A 76 -0.16 -4.97 -9.61
N THR A 77 1.10 -4.77 -9.23
CA THR A 77 1.45 -3.99 -8.04
C THR A 77 1.10 -2.50 -8.18
N SER A 78 1.19 -1.95 -9.40
CA SER A 78 0.74 -0.58 -9.66
C SER A 78 -0.77 -0.42 -9.50
N TYR A 79 -1.54 -1.41 -9.94
CA TYR A 79 -2.99 -1.40 -9.74
C TYR A 79 -3.34 -1.52 -8.25
N GLU A 80 -2.75 -2.48 -7.54
CA GLU A 80 -2.97 -2.69 -6.12
C GLU A 80 -2.64 -1.43 -5.31
N ALA A 81 -1.50 -0.78 -5.60
CA ALA A 81 -1.15 0.50 -4.98
C ALA A 81 -2.19 1.59 -5.27
N SER A 82 -2.75 1.64 -6.47
CA SER A 82 -3.76 2.64 -6.86
C SER A 82 -5.08 2.53 -6.10
N VAL A 83 -5.36 1.37 -5.52
CA VAL A 83 -6.56 1.11 -4.70
C VAL A 83 -6.26 1.03 -3.20
N GLY A 84 -5.03 1.39 -2.79
CA GLY A 84 -4.64 1.50 -1.38
C GLY A 84 -4.03 0.25 -0.76
N VAL A 85 -3.78 -0.78 -1.56
CA VAL A 85 -3.05 -1.97 -1.13
C VAL A 85 -1.55 -1.69 -1.13
N THR A 86 -0.89 -1.87 0.00
CA THR A 86 0.54 -1.59 0.20
C THR A 86 1.37 -2.83 0.43
N SER A 87 0.72 -3.97 0.63
CA SER A 87 1.37 -5.26 0.81
C SER A 87 0.56 -6.34 0.10
N VAL A 88 1.23 -7.18 -0.67
CA VAL A 88 0.58 -8.20 -1.51
C VAL A 88 1.18 -9.57 -1.27
N CYS A 89 0.33 -10.60 -1.32
CA CYS A 89 0.74 -11.99 -1.33
C CYS A 89 0.06 -12.70 -2.53
N PRO A 90 0.62 -12.53 -3.74
CA PRO A 90 0.05 -13.11 -4.95
C PRO A 90 0.17 -14.63 -4.95
N ALA A 91 -0.78 -15.29 -5.61
CA ALA A 91 -0.81 -16.74 -5.75
C ALA A 91 -0.88 -17.13 -7.24
N THR A 92 -0.17 -18.18 -7.60
CA THR A 92 -0.31 -18.78 -8.92
C THR A 92 -1.62 -19.59 -9.01
N MET A 93 -2.12 -19.74 -10.21
CA MET A 93 -3.13 -20.77 -10.49
C MET A 93 -2.53 -22.17 -10.39
N THR A 94 -3.37 -23.19 -10.40
CA THR A 94 -2.91 -24.58 -10.53
C THR A 94 -2.40 -24.82 -11.95
N ILE A 95 -1.09 -24.86 -12.10
CA ILE A 95 -0.37 -25.08 -13.35
C ILE A 95 0.59 -26.27 -13.22
N PRO A 96 1.07 -26.86 -14.33
CA PRO A 96 2.05 -27.93 -14.31
C PRO A 96 3.31 -27.54 -13.55
N LYS A 97 3.93 -28.52 -12.88
CA LYS A 97 5.10 -28.28 -12.01
C LYS A 97 6.24 -27.58 -12.75
N ASP A 98 6.49 -27.96 -13.99
CA ASP A 98 7.62 -27.38 -14.75
C ASP A 98 7.36 -25.91 -15.08
N GLU A 99 6.12 -25.55 -15.43
CA GLU A 99 5.70 -24.17 -15.63
C GLU A 99 5.78 -23.36 -14.31
N LEU A 100 5.32 -23.94 -13.20
CA LEU A 100 5.42 -23.30 -11.90
C LEU A 100 6.87 -22.97 -11.50
N LEU A 101 7.80 -23.87 -11.81
CA LEU A 101 9.23 -23.65 -11.54
C LEU A 101 9.83 -22.52 -12.38
N GLU A 102 9.31 -22.28 -13.58
CA GLU A 102 9.73 -21.11 -14.39
C GLU A 102 9.17 -19.80 -13.82
N VAL A 103 7.88 -19.79 -13.42
CA VAL A 103 7.24 -18.62 -12.81
C VAL A 103 7.96 -18.16 -11.52
N MET A 104 8.54 -19.09 -10.78
CA MET A 104 9.16 -18.84 -9.47
C MET A 104 10.66 -18.49 -9.54
N LYS A 105 11.24 -18.32 -10.74
CA LYS A 105 12.63 -17.88 -10.92
C LYS A 105 12.78 -16.36 -10.87
#